data_52eb83d5d1b28feaaf46ed6da81eb362
#
_entry.id   52eb83d5d1b28feaaf46ed6da81eb362
#
_cell.length_a   1.000
_cell.length_b   1.000
_cell.length_c   1.000
_cell.angle_alpha   90.00
_cell.angle_beta   90.00
_cell.angle_gamma   90.00
#
_symmetry.space_group_name_H-M   'P 1'
#
loop_
_entity.id
_entity.type
_entity.pdbx_description
1 polymer ?
#
loop_
_entity_poly.entity_id
_entity_poly.type
_entity_poly.pdbx_seq_one_letter_code
_entity_poly.pdbx_strand_id
1 'polypeptide(L)'
;MNQMKSLKSNVLFYILITSPVFFYIVSLMEPVGDDFTYFTASYSGSVWKGLLPMYSWWRPFDALLGHTVYLYPGLFPLLNHLIVCSFHLLSTVLFFQIIRRLDFKPFEQNIATLFFYLTPSILGAIFDTDAVNQTGALFFDLLGFYIYAFARKGHVAGWLLLTFIAMLFKENGITWFVITPLLAWTFDLRKQEIRSGLCWGGMAAVAYGALRLSLPHAGAVNDEYFDFSLRTEIKTLSKLITLVFVPTDNIFFIHDHQPLWSLLSFICSASLPVYLLIKSRTQLFTRIPLMLFFLVFVALSAHLVTLFTVMHAYGIIPFTALLLAWGLSRVPVTRMTWIVLSLFLVSCLEIDAHHTIEKYKSGQRMLSLSHQALRLLGPEPVDSVYSITIDGNYTKYSTFCSNASDAFAWGNAVMSMTHHKWPRVWEDTAVNVAPQCRVVDSIAQQAYKKEFHAVLVVTQNRVYKVPATVK
;
A
#
# COMPACT_ATOMS: atom_id res chain seq x y z
N MET A 1 -0.29 -36.74 -20.45
CA MET A 1 -1.71 -36.42 -20.29
C MET A 1 -2.13 -36.18 -18.80
N ASN A 2 -1.64 -36.94 -17.82
CA ASN A 2 -1.96 -36.73 -16.40
C ASN A 2 -1.36 -35.45 -15.79
N GLN A 3 -0.17 -35.01 -16.22
CA GLN A 3 0.43 -33.76 -15.73
C GLN A 3 -0.34 -32.51 -16.21
N MET A 4 -0.86 -32.50 -17.44
CA MET A 4 -1.69 -31.39 -17.93
C MET A 4 -3.06 -31.30 -17.24
N LYS A 5 -3.65 -32.42 -16.82
CA LYS A 5 -4.88 -32.42 -16.01
C LYS A 5 -4.63 -31.86 -14.60
N SER A 6 -3.47 -32.13 -14.02
CA SER A 6 -3.04 -31.57 -12.72
C SER A 6 -2.78 -30.06 -12.79
N LEU A 7 -2.23 -29.54 -13.87
CA LEU A 7 -2.04 -28.10 -14.05
C LEU A 7 -3.36 -27.32 -14.16
N LYS A 8 -4.36 -27.87 -14.88
CA LYS A 8 -5.68 -27.22 -15.06
C LYS A 8 -6.50 -27.06 -13.77
N SER A 9 -6.18 -27.80 -12.71
CA SER A 9 -6.84 -27.66 -11.39
C SER A 9 -6.13 -26.68 -10.44
N ASN A 10 -5.06 -26.05 -10.87
CA ASN A 10 -4.20 -25.21 -10.04
C ASN A 10 -4.50 -23.72 -10.30
N VAL A 11 -4.98 -23.01 -9.28
CA VAL A 11 -5.29 -21.57 -9.36
C VAL A 11 -4.11 -20.75 -9.87
N LEU A 12 -2.87 -21.15 -9.54
CA LEU A 12 -1.67 -20.47 -9.98
C LEU A 12 -1.56 -20.40 -11.52
N PHE A 13 -2.01 -21.44 -12.22
CA PHE A 13 -2.05 -21.42 -13.69
C PHE A 13 -2.96 -20.32 -14.23
N TYR A 14 -4.16 -20.14 -13.62
CA TYR A 14 -5.08 -19.06 -14.01
C TYR A 14 -4.55 -17.69 -13.65
N ILE A 15 -3.93 -17.53 -12.47
CA ILE A 15 -3.28 -16.28 -12.05
C ILE A 15 -2.19 -15.89 -13.06
N LEU A 16 -1.32 -16.82 -13.46
CA LEU A 16 -0.24 -16.55 -14.42
C LEU A 16 -0.77 -16.17 -15.81
N ILE A 17 -1.85 -16.81 -16.28
CA ILE A 17 -2.45 -16.47 -17.59
C ILE A 17 -3.16 -15.11 -17.53
N THR A 18 -3.78 -14.76 -16.42
CA THR A 18 -4.52 -13.49 -16.27
C THR A 18 -3.63 -12.32 -15.86
N SER A 19 -2.42 -12.58 -15.37
CA SER A 19 -1.50 -11.53 -14.92
C SER A 19 -1.16 -10.46 -15.97
N PRO A 20 -1.05 -10.73 -17.28
CA PRO A 20 -0.86 -9.67 -18.28
C PRO A 20 -2.05 -8.72 -18.36
N VAL A 21 -3.28 -9.23 -18.22
CA VAL A 21 -4.49 -8.39 -18.19
C VAL A 21 -4.52 -7.54 -16.92
N PHE A 22 -4.18 -8.14 -15.78
CA PHE A 22 -4.06 -7.41 -14.52
C PHE A 22 -3.02 -6.30 -14.60
N PHE A 23 -1.82 -6.60 -15.12
CA PHE A 23 -0.78 -5.60 -15.37
C PHE A 23 -1.26 -4.48 -16.30
N TYR A 24 -1.94 -4.83 -17.40
CA TYR A 24 -2.49 -3.84 -18.31
C TYR A 24 -3.46 -2.88 -17.59
N ILE A 25 -4.38 -3.40 -16.78
CA ILE A 25 -5.30 -2.58 -15.99
C ILE A 25 -4.54 -1.64 -15.05
N VAL A 26 -3.53 -2.15 -14.33
CA VAL A 26 -2.73 -1.33 -13.41
C VAL A 26 -1.94 -0.26 -14.17
N SER A 27 -1.43 -0.57 -15.35
CA SER A 27 -0.68 0.37 -16.19
C SER A 27 -1.51 1.55 -16.75
N LEU A 28 -2.84 1.47 -16.64
CA LEU A 28 -3.73 2.57 -17.01
C LEU A 28 -3.93 3.58 -15.86
N MET A 29 -3.45 3.26 -14.65
CA MET A 29 -3.59 4.15 -13.50
C MET A 29 -2.59 5.30 -13.58
N GLU A 30 -3.11 6.53 -13.55
CA GLU A 30 -2.28 7.71 -13.48
C GLU A 30 -1.78 7.94 -12.04
N PRO A 31 -0.55 8.39 -11.88
CA PRO A 31 0.02 8.68 -10.56
C PRO A 31 -0.68 9.88 -9.91
N VAL A 32 -0.78 9.87 -8.59
CA VAL A 32 -1.38 10.93 -7.78
C VAL A 32 -0.61 11.15 -6.48
N GLY A 33 -0.53 12.38 -6.00
CA GLY A 33 0.05 12.69 -4.69
C GLY A 33 1.45 12.10 -4.49
N ASP A 34 1.59 11.22 -3.52
CA ASP A 34 2.88 10.60 -3.14
C ASP A 34 3.52 9.77 -4.25
N ASP A 35 2.76 9.34 -5.25
CA ASP A 35 3.31 8.64 -6.43
C ASP A 35 4.43 9.44 -7.12
N PHE A 36 4.40 10.76 -7.03
CA PHE A 36 5.41 11.65 -7.61
C PHE A 36 6.64 11.89 -6.72
N THR A 37 6.76 11.23 -5.58
CA THR A 37 7.93 11.38 -4.68
C THR A 37 9.26 11.09 -5.36
N TYR A 38 9.26 10.25 -6.39
CA TYR A 38 10.44 9.96 -7.21
C TYR A 38 11.02 11.17 -7.95
N PHE A 39 10.26 12.26 -8.09
CA PHE A 39 10.71 13.51 -8.70
C PHE A 39 11.18 14.54 -7.68
N THR A 40 11.32 14.19 -6.41
CA THR A 40 11.86 15.09 -5.39
C THR A 40 13.33 15.39 -5.62
N ALA A 41 13.79 16.52 -5.08
CA ALA A 41 15.20 16.90 -5.13
C ALA A 41 16.13 15.84 -4.51
N SER A 42 15.62 14.98 -3.63
CA SER A 42 16.40 13.89 -3.04
C SER A 42 16.90 12.88 -4.07
N TYR A 43 16.14 12.63 -5.13
CA TYR A 43 16.49 11.68 -6.20
C TYR A 43 17.19 12.35 -7.39
N SER A 44 17.11 13.68 -7.54
CA SER A 44 17.76 14.42 -8.62
C SER A 44 19.28 14.52 -8.47
N GLY A 45 19.80 14.23 -7.28
CA GLY A 45 21.22 14.31 -6.96
C GLY A 45 22.00 13.04 -7.28
N SER A 46 23.14 12.86 -6.61
CA SER A 46 23.94 11.64 -6.74
C SER A 46 23.20 10.44 -6.16
N VAL A 47 23.08 9.35 -6.93
CA VAL A 47 22.50 8.08 -6.48
C VAL A 47 23.19 7.55 -5.22
N TRP A 48 24.49 7.81 -5.06
CA TRP A 48 25.26 7.38 -3.88
C TRP A 48 24.71 7.92 -2.57
N LYS A 49 24.13 9.12 -2.55
CA LYS A 49 23.50 9.68 -1.35
C LYS A 49 22.29 8.89 -0.90
N GLY A 50 21.54 8.29 -1.84
CA GLY A 50 20.40 7.43 -1.50
C GLY A 50 20.79 6.00 -1.17
N LEU A 51 21.93 5.52 -1.69
CA LEU A 51 22.43 4.16 -1.42
C LEU A 51 23.11 4.05 -0.05
N LEU A 52 23.70 5.12 0.45
CA LEU A 52 24.38 5.14 1.76
C LEU A 52 23.42 5.48 2.90
N PRO A 53 23.63 4.95 4.10
CA PRO A 53 22.81 5.22 5.27
C PRO A 53 23.09 6.64 5.82
N MET A 54 22.64 7.66 5.11
CA MET A 54 22.86 9.06 5.50
C MET A 54 21.71 9.66 6.33
N TYR A 55 20.50 9.09 6.21
CA TYR A 55 19.30 9.58 6.87
C TYR A 55 18.48 8.43 7.45
N SER A 56 17.62 8.73 8.41
CA SER A 56 16.72 7.76 9.04
C SER A 56 15.76 7.08 8.05
N TRP A 57 15.40 7.72 6.94
CA TRP A 57 14.65 7.13 5.82
C TRP A 57 15.59 6.49 4.79
N TRP A 58 16.38 5.53 5.21
CA TRP A 58 17.31 4.85 4.32
C TRP A 58 16.62 3.75 3.52
N ARG A 59 16.29 4.06 2.27
CA ARG A 59 15.63 3.16 1.31
C ARG A 59 16.40 3.14 -0.02
N PRO A 60 17.51 2.42 -0.11
CA PRO A 60 18.39 2.44 -1.27
C PRO A 60 17.72 1.98 -2.57
N PHE A 61 16.72 1.09 -2.51
CA PHE A 61 16.00 0.65 -3.70
C PHE A 61 15.06 1.74 -4.23
N ASP A 62 14.38 2.49 -3.35
CA ASP A 62 13.61 3.65 -3.76
C ASP A 62 14.52 4.73 -4.35
N ALA A 63 15.70 4.95 -3.79
CA ALA A 63 16.67 5.88 -4.30
C ALA A 63 17.19 5.50 -5.70
N LEU A 64 17.48 4.22 -5.91
CA LEU A 64 17.90 3.71 -7.22
C LEU A 64 16.80 3.87 -8.28
N LEU A 65 15.56 3.49 -7.94
CA LEU A 65 14.41 3.63 -8.83
C LEU A 65 14.12 5.11 -9.11
N GLY A 66 14.09 5.95 -8.07
CA GLY A 66 13.85 7.39 -8.21
C GLY A 66 14.91 8.06 -9.09
N HIS A 67 16.19 7.71 -8.92
CA HIS A 67 17.25 8.22 -9.80
C HIS A 67 17.07 7.77 -11.25
N THR A 68 16.69 6.49 -11.46
CA THR A 68 16.42 5.96 -12.81
C THR A 68 15.27 6.71 -13.48
N VAL A 69 14.16 6.90 -12.78
CA VAL A 69 12.97 7.62 -13.27
C VAL A 69 13.31 9.10 -13.51
N TYR A 70 14.11 9.71 -12.65
CA TYR A 70 14.55 11.09 -12.83
C TYR A 70 15.38 11.27 -14.10
N LEU A 71 16.27 10.32 -14.41
CA LEU A 71 17.08 10.36 -15.65
C LEU A 71 16.25 10.03 -16.89
N TYR A 72 15.27 9.17 -16.76
CA TYR A 72 14.42 8.66 -17.85
C TYR A 72 12.94 8.81 -17.51
N PRO A 73 12.42 10.04 -17.44
CA PRO A 73 11.05 10.30 -16.96
C PRO A 73 9.97 9.66 -17.84
N GLY A 74 10.24 9.38 -19.11
CA GLY A 74 9.33 8.64 -19.99
C GLY A 74 9.08 7.18 -19.57
N LEU A 75 9.85 6.64 -18.62
CA LEU A 75 9.60 5.31 -18.04
C LEU A 75 8.53 5.35 -16.92
N PHE A 76 8.31 6.50 -16.32
CA PHE A 76 7.32 6.68 -15.27
C PHE A 76 5.93 6.94 -15.89
N PRO A 77 4.82 6.38 -15.37
CA PRO A 77 4.73 5.47 -14.22
C PRO A 77 4.87 3.97 -14.57
N LEU A 78 5.01 3.65 -15.87
CA LEU A 78 4.95 2.27 -16.38
C LEU A 78 5.99 1.34 -15.72
N LEU A 79 7.24 1.82 -15.54
CA LEU A 79 8.31 1.04 -14.91
C LEU A 79 7.94 0.69 -13.45
N ASN A 80 7.40 1.66 -12.71
CA ASN A 80 7.00 1.47 -11.32
C ASN A 80 5.87 0.44 -11.23
N HIS A 81 4.82 0.57 -12.04
CA HIS A 81 3.73 -0.41 -12.11
C HIS A 81 4.22 -1.81 -12.48
N LEU A 82 5.16 -1.92 -13.44
CA LEU A 82 5.75 -3.21 -13.80
C LEU A 82 6.46 -3.85 -12.60
N ILE A 83 7.24 -3.09 -11.85
CA ILE A 83 7.97 -3.57 -10.68
C ILE A 83 7.00 -3.99 -9.57
N VAL A 84 6.01 -3.14 -9.24
CA VAL A 84 4.97 -3.41 -8.24
C VAL A 84 4.22 -4.71 -8.56
N CYS A 85 3.70 -4.84 -9.79
CA CYS A 85 2.97 -6.02 -10.23
C CYS A 85 3.85 -7.27 -10.24
N SER A 86 5.13 -7.14 -10.65
CA SER A 86 6.07 -8.25 -10.65
C SER A 86 6.33 -8.76 -9.24
N PHE A 87 6.59 -7.90 -8.27
CA PHE A 87 6.76 -8.30 -6.88
C PHE A 87 5.49 -8.92 -6.30
N HIS A 88 4.31 -8.38 -6.63
CA HIS A 88 3.04 -8.97 -6.18
C HIS A 88 2.82 -10.37 -6.76
N LEU A 89 3.06 -10.56 -8.06
CA LEU A 89 2.95 -11.87 -8.71
C LEU A 89 3.95 -12.87 -8.13
N LEU A 90 5.20 -12.47 -7.95
CA LEU A 90 6.24 -13.31 -7.34
C LEU A 90 5.90 -13.67 -5.88
N SER A 91 5.37 -12.72 -5.12
CA SER A 91 4.87 -12.97 -3.75
C SER A 91 3.72 -13.97 -3.75
N THR A 92 2.81 -13.87 -4.72
CA THR A 92 1.69 -14.81 -4.87
C THR A 92 2.18 -16.22 -5.20
N VAL A 93 3.12 -16.36 -6.13
CA VAL A 93 3.75 -17.66 -6.46
C VAL A 93 4.44 -18.25 -5.23
N LEU A 94 5.18 -17.42 -4.50
CA LEU A 94 5.89 -17.84 -3.30
C LEU A 94 4.93 -18.23 -2.17
N PHE A 95 3.87 -17.45 -1.95
CA PHE A 95 2.82 -17.78 -0.99
C PHE A 95 2.14 -19.11 -1.33
N PHE A 96 1.83 -19.37 -2.61
CA PHE A 96 1.32 -20.66 -3.04
C PHE A 96 2.29 -21.81 -2.72
N GLN A 97 3.61 -21.62 -2.92
CA GLN A 97 4.60 -22.63 -2.56
C GLN A 97 4.68 -22.85 -1.03
N ILE A 98 4.55 -21.78 -0.25
CA ILE A 98 4.52 -21.85 1.21
C ILE A 98 3.29 -22.64 1.68
N ILE A 99 2.08 -22.24 1.27
CA ILE A 99 0.84 -22.87 1.73
C ILE A 99 0.75 -24.35 1.33
N ARG A 100 1.31 -24.69 0.16
CA ARG A 100 1.39 -26.09 -0.30
C ARG A 100 2.27 -26.95 0.60
N ARG A 101 3.31 -26.39 1.21
CA ARG A 101 4.21 -27.09 2.14
C ARG A 101 3.71 -27.09 3.59
N LEU A 102 2.64 -26.36 3.89
CA LEU A 102 1.99 -26.34 5.20
C LEU A 102 0.86 -27.39 5.33
N ASP A 103 0.81 -28.38 4.42
CA ASP A 103 -0.12 -29.53 4.42
C ASP A 103 -1.63 -29.15 4.35
N PHE A 104 -1.95 -27.97 3.81
CA PHE A 104 -3.32 -27.64 3.46
C PHE A 104 -3.76 -28.42 2.21
N LYS A 105 -5.04 -28.76 2.13
CA LYS A 105 -5.60 -29.45 0.95
C LYS A 105 -5.65 -28.51 -0.27
N PRO A 106 -5.71 -29.05 -1.50
CA PRO A 106 -5.73 -28.23 -2.72
C PRO A 106 -6.83 -27.16 -2.75
N PHE A 107 -7.99 -27.44 -2.16
CA PHE A 107 -9.08 -26.47 -2.06
C PHE A 107 -8.68 -25.23 -1.24
N GLU A 108 -8.19 -25.44 0.00
CA GLU A 108 -7.75 -24.37 0.87
C GLU A 108 -6.57 -23.59 0.28
N GLN A 109 -5.60 -24.30 -0.35
CA GLN A 109 -4.46 -23.69 -1.04
C GLN A 109 -4.93 -22.74 -2.15
N ASN A 110 -5.84 -23.19 -3.00
CA ASN A 110 -6.33 -22.42 -4.13
C ASN A 110 -7.11 -21.19 -3.68
N ILE A 111 -8.01 -21.31 -2.70
CA ILE A 111 -8.82 -20.18 -2.22
C ILE A 111 -7.95 -19.15 -1.50
N ALA A 112 -7.04 -19.59 -0.63
CA ALA A 112 -6.16 -18.66 0.07
C ALA A 112 -5.19 -17.93 -0.87
N THR A 113 -4.70 -18.61 -1.92
CA THR A 113 -3.85 -17.98 -2.93
C THR A 113 -4.64 -16.98 -3.80
N LEU A 114 -5.87 -17.33 -4.17
CA LEU A 114 -6.75 -16.41 -4.88
C LEU A 114 -7.08 -15.17 -4.04
N PHE A 115 -7.37 -15.38 -2.75
CA PHE A 115 -7.57 -14.28 -1.81
C PHE A 115 -6.32 -13.41 -1.68
N PHE A 116 -5.13 -14.00 -1.53
CA PHE A 116 -3.87 -13.24 -1.51
C PHE A 116 -3.69 -12.37 -2.76
N TYR A 117 -4.09 -12.88 -3.92
CA TYR A 117 -3.89 -12.22 -5.22
C TYR A 117 -4.94 -11.14 -5.54
N LEU A 118 -6.18 -11.30 -5.07
CA LEU A 118 -7.34 -10.47 -5.49
C LEU A 118 -8.10 -9.82 -4.33
N THR A 119 -7.61 -9.86 -3.09
CA THR A 119 -8.36 -9.18 -2.01
C THR A 119 -8.35 -7.66 -2.19
N PRO A 120 -9.48 -6.95 -1.99
CA PRO A 120 -9.53 -5.49 -2.12
C PRO A 120 -8.46 -4.75 -1.31
N SER A 121 -7.97 -5.36 -0.23
CA SER A 121 -6.93 -4.78 0.62
C SER A 121 -5.56 -4.62 -0.06
N ILE A 122 -5.32 -5.27 -1.21
CA ILE A 122 -4.06 -5.09 -1.97
C ILE A 122 -4.06 -3.84 -2.84
N LEU A 123 -5.24 -3.34 -3.20
CA LEU A 123 -5.35 -2.30 -4.23
C LEU A 123 -4.62 -1.01 -3.84
N GLY A 124 -4.60 -0.67 -2.55
CA GLY A 124 -3.82 0.46 -2.04
C GLY A 124 -2.31 0.35 -2.25
N ALA A 125 -1.79 -0.88 -2.44
CA ALA A 125 -0.38 -1.08 -2.74
C ALA A 125 -0.13 -1.35 -4.24
N ILE A 126 -1.11 -1.86 -4.97
CA ILE A 126 -0.89 -2.25 -6.38
C ILE A 126 -1.11 -1.09 -7.34
N PHE A 127 -2.00 -0.18 -7.02
CA PHE A 127 -2.30 0.97 -7.88
C PHE A 127 -1.36 2.16 -7.68
N ASP A 128 -0.61 2.19 -6.58
CA ASP A 128 0.29 3.30 -6.26
C ASP A 128 1.72 2.99 -6.75
N THR A 129 2.31 3.92 -7.46
CA THR A 129 3.65 3.76 -8.06
C THR A 129 4.76 3.81 -7.01
N ASP A 130 4.52 4.42 -5.85
CA ASP A 130 5.46 4.47 -4.73
C ASP A 130 5.42 3.19 -3.87
N ALA A 131 4.45 2.30 -4.09
CA ALA A 131 4.33 1.06 -3.35
C ALA A 131 5.32 -0.05 -3.74
N VAL A 132 6.30 0.24 -4.60
CA VAL A 132 7.45 -0.65 -4.85
C VAL A 132 8.10 -1.06 -3.53
N ASN A 133 8.20 -0.14 -2.59
CA ASN A 133 8.76 -0.39 -1.27
C ASN A 133 7.94 -1.44 -0.47
N GLN A 134 6.60 -1.39 -0.51
CA GLN A 134 5.73 -2.35 0.18
C GLN A 134 5.79 -3.74 -0.47
N THR A 135 5.66 -3.78 -1.79
CA THR A 135 5.59 -5.04 -2.53
C THR A 135 6.93 -5.76 -2.56
N GLY A 136 8.02 -5.02 -2.71
CA GLY A 136 9.39 -5.54 -2.63
C GLY A 136 9.72 -6.07 -1.24
N ALA A 137 9.41 -5.32 -0.18
CA ALA A 137 9.65 -5.77 1.19
C ALA A 137 8.93 -7.10 1.46
N LEU A 138 7.62 -7.20 1.16
CA LEU A 138 6.85 -8.43 1.39
C LEU A 138 7.41 -9.62 0.60
N PHE A 139 7.83 -9.42 -0.64
CA PHE A 139 8.43 -10.50 -1.43
C PHE A 139 9.69 -11.07 -0.76
N PHE A 140 10.62 -10.22 -0.32
CA PHE A 140 11.83 -10.67 0.33
C PHE A 140 11.59 -11.26 1.72
N ASP A 141 10.61 -10.76 2.46
CA ASP A 141 10.17 -11.32 3.74
C ASP A 141 9.59 -12.73 3.58
N LEU A 142 8.70 -12.94 2.60
CA LEU A 142 8.17 -14.26 2.29
C LEU A 142 9.26 -15.24 1.81
N LEU A 143 10.22 -14.75 1.00
CA LEU A 143 11.35 -15.54 0.56
C LEU A 143 12.27 -15.90 1.73
N GLY A 144 12.50 -14.97 2.65
CA GLY A 144 13.22 -15.20 3.89
C GLY A 144 12.55 -16.28 4.75
N PHE A 145 11.23 -16.19 4.93
CA PHE A 145 10.46 -17.23 5.61
C PHE A 145 10.56 -18.59 4.90
N TYR A 146 10.43 -18.61 3.57
CA TYR A 146 10.53 -19.85 2.80
C TYR A 146 11.90 -20.52 2.98
N ILE A 147 12.99 -19.75 2.93
CA ILE A 147 14.36 -20.26 3.15
C ILE A 147 14.51 -20.75 4.61
N TYR A 148 14.08 -19.95 5.60
CA TYR A 148 14.14 -20.35 7.01
C TYR A 148 13.38 -21.65 7.28
N ALA A 149 12.14 -21.76 6.80
CA ALA A 149 11.27 -22.89 7.09
C ALA A 149 11.67 -24.18 6.36
N PHE A 150 12.14 -24.09 5.11
CA PHE A 150 12.23 -25.26 4.23
C PHE A 150 13.63 -25.56 3.68
N ALA A 151 14.61 -24.67 3.76
CA ALA A 151 15.97 -24.98 3.33
C ALA A 151 16.69 -25.89 4.33
N ARG A 152 17.52 -26.81 3.82
CA ARG A 152 18.26 -27.77 4.66
C ARG A 152 19.46 -27.13 5.35
N LYS A 153 20.19 -26.23 4.68
CA LYS A 153 21.40 -25.58 5.18
C LYS A 153 21.32 -24.07 4.95
N GLY A 154 22.03 -23.29 5.75
CA GLY A 154 22.14 -21.85 5.60
C GLY A 154 20.83 -21.08 5.83
N HIS A 155 19.80 -21.71 6.38
CA HIS A 155 18.47 -21.14 6.51
C HIS A 155 18.42 -19.88 7.39
N VAL A 156 19.22 -19.85 8.48
CA VAL A 156 19.27 -18.66 9.36
C VAL A 156 19.94 -17.49 8.65
N ALA A 157 21.12 -17.70 8.04
CA ALA A 157 21.84 -16.65 7.33
C ALA A 157 21.05 -16.13 6.11
N GLY A 158 20.44 -17.05 5.34
CA GLY A 158 19.60 -16.69 4.20
C GLY A 158 18.38 -15.86 4.60
N TRP A 159 17.68 -16.27 5.65
CA TRP A 159 16.57 -15.50 6.20
C TRP A 159 17.00 -14.11 6.67
N LEU A 160 18.04 -14.03 7.51
CA LEU A 160 18.53 -12.74 8.02
C LEU A 160 18.93 -11.79 6.89
N LEU A 161 19.62 -12.29 5.86
CA LEU A 161 19.99 -11.50 4.68
C LEU A 161 18.76 -11.01 3.91
N LEU A 162 17.79 -11.89 3.66
CA LEU A 162 16.60 -11.52 2.87
C LEU A 162 15.69 -10.56 3.62
N THR A 163 15.52 -10.75 4.93
CA THR A 163 14.79 -9.76 5.76
C THR A 163 15.54 -8.42 5.83
N PHE A 164 16.88 -8.45 5.88
CA PHE A 164 17.65 -7.20 5.76
C PHE A 164 17.42 -6.51 4.41
N ILE A 165 17.39 -7.26 3.30
CA ILE A 165 17.03 -6.71 1.98
C ILE A 165 15.61 -6.14 2.00
N ALA A 166 14.64 -6.83 2.61
CA ALA A 166 13.27 -6.32 2.77
C ALA A 166 13.24 -4.95 3.48
N MET A 167 14.04 -4.78 4.54
CA MET A 167 14.15 -3.51 5.26
C MET A 167 14.79 -2.38 4.43
N LEU A 168 15.59 -2.71 3.42
CA LEU A 168 16.14 -1.72 2.47
C LEU A 168 15.07 -1.24 1.47
N PHE A 169 13.96 -1.98 1.32
CA PHE A 169 12.76 -1.50 0.65
C PHE A 169 11.88 -0.70 1.62
N LYS A 170 11.55 -1.27 2.77
CA LYS A 170 10.73 -0.61 3.79
C LYS A 170 11.04 -1.07 5.20
N GLU A 171 11.06 -0.13 6.12
CA GLU A 171 11.48 -0.33 7.52
C GLU A 171 10.61 -1.35 8.28
N ASN A 172 9.34 -1.51 7.89
CA ASN A 172 8.43 -2.47 8.52
C ASN A 172 8.88 -3.93 8.36
N GLY A 173 9.76 -4.24 7.40
CA GLY A 173 10.42 -5.54 7.29
C GLY A 173 11.12 -6.00 8.58
N ILE A 174 11.50 -5.06 9.48
CA ILE A 174 12.11 -5.39 10.78
C ILE A 174 11.26 -6.35 11.61
N THR A 175 9.94 -6.29 11.50
CA THR A 175 9.02 -7.17 12.21
C THR A 175 9.19 -8.65 11.83
N TRP A 176 9.67 -8.93 10.62
CA TRP A 176 9.88 -10.29 10.13
C TRP A 176 11.08 -11.01 10.76
N PHE A 177 11.94 -10.31 11.45
CA PHE A 177 12.93 -10.95 12.32
C PHE A 177 12.28 -11.71 13.50
N VAL A 178 11.08 -11.30 13.91
CA VAL A 178 10.30 -11.99 14.94
C VAL A 178 9.21 -12.87 14.31
N ILE A 179 8.57 -12.39 13.27
CA ILE A 179 7.48 -13.09 12.57
C ILE A 179 7.96 -14.44 12.02
N THR A 180 9.08 -14.48 11.32
CA THR A 180 9.57 -15.69 10.65
C THR A 180 9.71 -16.89 11.59
N PRO A 181 10.46 -16.83 12.72
CA PRO A 181 10.56 -17.96 13.62
C PRO A 181 9.23 -18.31 14.30
N LEU A 182 8.38 -17.32 14.64
CA LEU A 182 7.07 -17.56 15.23
C LEU A 182 6.11 -18.22 14.24
N LEU A 183 6.11 -17.80 12.98
CA LEU A 183 5.28 -18.40 11.93
C LEU A 183 5.71 -19.86 11.66
N ALA A 184 7.02 -20.13 11.60
CA ALA A 184 7.53 -21.48 11.48
C ALA A 184 7.10 -22.36 12.67
N TRP A 185 7.21 -21.85 13.88
CA TRP A 185 6.75 -22.55 15.08
C TRP A 185 5.23 -22.79 15.08
N THR A 186 4.45 -21.86 14.59
CA THR A 186 2.98 -21.98 14.49
C THR A 186 2.56 -23.24 13.73
N PHE A 187 3.29 -23.58 12.68
CA PHE A 187 3.05 -24.75 11.83
C PHE A 187 3.97 -25.94 12.13
N ASP A 188 4.55 -25.99 13.33
CA ASP A 188 5.42 -27.07 13.76
C ASP A 188 6.70 -27.26 12.95
N LEU A 189 7.07 -26.26 12.18
CA LEU A 189 8.35 -26.20 11.46
C LEU A 189 9.45 -25.69 12.42
N ARG A 190 10.65 -26.28 12.35
CA ARG A 190 11.80 -25.80 13.12
C ARG A 190 11.54 -25.62 14.63
N LYS A 191 10.71 -26.44 15.26
CA LYS A 191 10.34 -26.31 16.68
C LYS A 191 11.55 -26.20 17.63
N GLN A 192 12.61 -26.97 17.36
CA GLN A 192 13.81 -26.98 18.20
C GLN A 192 14.67 -25.72 18.03
N GLU A 193 14.49 -24.99 16.92
CA GLU A 193 15.30 -23.83 16.56
C GLU A 193 14.61 -22.49 16.91
N ILE A 194 13.39 -22.51 17.47
CA ILE A 194 12.61 -21.29 17.75
C ILE A 194 13.37 -20.29 18.64
N ARG A 195 14.01 -20.79 19.72
CA ARG A 195 14.75 -19.93 20.64
C ARG A 195 15.96 -19.29 19.94
N SER A 196 16.72 -20.09 19.21
CA SER A 196 17.86 -19.60 18.42
C SER A 196 17.39 -18.61 17.34
N GLY A 197 16.30 -18.90 16.62
CA GLY A 197 15.72 -18.00 15.63
C GLY A 197 15.32 -16.67 16.24
N LEU A 198 14.61 -16.66 17.36
CA LEU A 198 14.21 -15.42 18.06
C LEU A 198 15.43 -14.65 18.59
N CYS A 199 16.46 -15.33 19.09
CA CYS A 199 17.70 -14.67 19.52
C CYS A 199 18.42 -14.00 18.33
N TRP A 200 18.63 -14.70 17.22
CA TRP A 200 19.26 -14.12 16.04
C TRP A 200 18.44 -13.00 15.44
N GLY A 201 17.13 -13.19 15.29
CA GLY A 201 16.22 -12.15 14.81
C GLY A 201 16.19 -10.93 15.73
N GLY A 202 16.11 -11.14 17.04
CA GLY A 202 16.16 -10.06 18.03
C GLY A 202 17.44 -9.25 17.96
N MET A 203 18.62 -9.93 17.89
CA MET A 203 19.90 -9.25 17.73
C MET A 203 19.96 -8.45 16.42
N ALA A 204 19.48 -9.00 15.32
CA ALA A 204 19.45 -8.30 14.03
C ALA A 204 18.51 -7.08 14.07
N ALA A 205 17.34 -7.21 14.70
CA ALA A 205 16.39 -6.11 14.87
C ALA A 205 16.97 -4.98 15.74
N VAL A 206 17.64 -5.33 16.85
CA VAL A 206 18.31 -4.35 17.72
C VAL A 206 19.45 -3.66 16.98
N ALA A 207 20.29 -4.41 16.26
CA ALA A 207 21.41 -3.85 15.49
C ALA A 207 20.92 -2.87 14.42
N TYR A 208 19.87 -3.23 13.67
CA TYR A 208 19.28 -2.34 12.69
C TYR A 208 18.61 -1.12 13.34
N GLY A 209 17.85 -1.31 14.42
CA GLY A 209 17.23 -0.22 15.16
C GLY A 209 18.28 0.77 15.69
N ALA A 210 19.38 0.27 16.26
CA ALA A 210 20.50 1.11 16.71
C ALA A 210 21.13 1.88 15.55
N LEU A 211 21.34 1.25 14.39
CA LEU A 211 21.82 1.93 13.19
C LEU A 211 20.86 3.06 12.79
N ARG A 212 19.55 2.80 12.71
CA ARG A 212 18.55 3.78 12.30
C ARG A 212 18.47 4.97 13.27
N LEU A 213 18.52 4.72 14.57
CA LEU A 213 18.50 5.77 15.59
C LEU A 213 19.78 6.60 15.61
N SER A 214 20.91 6.06 15.13
CA SER A 214 22.17 6.81 15.01
C SER A 214 22.24 7.72 13.78
N LEU A 215 21.31 7.54 12.82
CA LEU A 215 21.29 8.35 11.60
C LEU A 215 20.53 9.66 11.82
N PRO A 216 20.96 10.77 11.16
CA PRO A 216 20.23 12.02 11.21
C PRO A 216 18.79 11.85 10.69
N HIS A 217 17.85 12.53 11.31
CA HIS A 217 16.48 12.57 10.82
C HIS A 217 16.42 13.43 9.57
N ALA A 218 15.85 12.91 8.50
CA ALA A 218 15.60 13.67 7.28
C ALA A 218 14.34 14.52 7.47
N GLY A 219 14.53 15.80 7.73
CA GLY A 219 13.44 16.77 7.92
C GLY A 219 12.85 16.78 9.33
N ALA A 220 12.05 17.79 9.61
CA ALA A 220 11.25 17.83 10.82
C ALA A 220 10.25 16.67 10.74
N VAL A 221 10.32 15.75 11.68
CA VAL A 221 9.26 14.78 11.91
C VAL A 221 8.05 15.63 12.31
N ASN A 222 7.06 15.75 11.43
CA ASN A 222 5.82 16.41 11.79
C ASN A 222 5.23 15.63 12.94
N ASP A 223 5.03 16.27 14.09
CA ASP A 223 4.37 15.67 15.26
C ASP A 223 2.99 15.11 14.89
N GLU A 224 2.38 15.64 13.82
CA GLU A 224 1.13 15.15 13.24
C GLU A 224 1.21 13.74 12.61
N TYR A 225 2.42 13.30 12.24
CA TYR A 225 2.61 11.97 11.64
C TYR A 225 2.64 10.85 12.68
N PHE A 226 3.05 11.17 13.92
CA PHE A 226 3.10 10.23 15.03
C PHE A 226 2.09 10.62 16.09
N ASP A 227 1.09 9.79 16.31
CA ASP A 227 0.12 9.96 17.39
C ASP A 227 0.11 8.70 18.25
N PHE A 228 0.63 8.83 19.46
CA PHE A 228 0.70 7.78 20.48
C PHE A 228 -0.56 7.72 21.37
N SER A 229 -1.66 8.36 20.95
CA SER A 229 -2.89 8.31 21.73
C SER A 229 -3.57 6.94 21.58
N LEU A 230 -4.05 6.39 22.71
CA LEU A 230 -4.81 5.13 22.72
C LEU A 230 -6.02 5.17 21.79
N ARG A 231 -6.62 6.36 21.62
CA ARG A 231 -7.75 6.57 20.70
C ARG A 231 -7.34 6.33 19.25
N THR A 232 -6.18 6.83 18.84
CA THR A 232 -5.66 6.64 17.48
C THR A 232 -5.26 5.19 17.25
N GLU A 233 -4.63 4.54 18.24
CA GLU A 233 -4.28 3.12 18.14
C GLU A 233 -5.51 2.23 17.97
N ILE A 234 -6.57 2.44 18.79
CA ILE A 234 -7.84 1.68 18.65
C ILE A 234 -8.49 1.97 17.30
N LYS A 235 -8.50 3.22 16.83
CA LYS A 235 -9.07 3.59 15.53
C LYS A 235 -8.30 2.94 14.39
N THR A 236 -6.98 2.97 14.42
CA THR A 236 -6.11 2.34 13.43
C THR A 236 -6.32 0.83 13.41
N LEU A 237 -6.35 0.19 14.58
CA LEU A 237 -6.63 -1.23 14.71
C LEU A 237 -8.01 -1.61 14.16
N SER A 238 -9.06 -0.84 14.49
CA SER A 238 -10.41 -1.04 13.95
C SER A 238 -10.42 -0.97 12.43
N LYS A 239 -9.79 0.06 11.86
CA LYS A 239 -9.68 0.22 10.40
C LYS A 239 -8.97 -0.95 9.75
N LEU A 240 -7.90 -1.45 10.36
CA LEU A 240 -7.12 -2.58 9.87
C LEU A 240 -7.93 -3.88 9.85
N ILE A 241 -8.63 -4.19 10.94
CA ILE A 241 -9.48 -5.38 11.02
C ILE A 241 -10.58 -5.31 9.96
N THR A 242 -11.21 -4.15 9.81
CA THR A 242 -12.27 -3.98 8.82
C THR A 242 -11.71 -4.03 7.39
N LEU A 243 -10.57 -3.43 7.09
CA LEU A 243 -9.97 -3.44 5.76
C LEU A 243 -9.63 -4.84 5.27
N VAL A 244 -9.14 -5.70 6.15
CA VAL A 244 -8.61 -7.01 5.77
C VAL A 244 -9.67 -8.09 5.74
N PHE A 245 -10.59 -8.07 6.69
CA PHE A 245 -11.62 -9.11 6.80
C PHE A 245 -12.94 -8.72 6.15
N VAL A 246 -13.32 -7.45 6.27
CA VAL A 246 -14.51 -6.88 5.63
C VAL A 246 -14.16 -5.45 5.26
N PRO A 247 -13.89 -5.14 4.00
CA PRO A 247 -13.37 -3.84 3.56
C PRO A 247 -14.44 -2.74 3.64
N THR A 248 -14.87 -2.40 4.85
CA THR A 248 -15.97 -1.46 5.14
C THR A 248 -15.72 -0.08 4.56
N ASP A 249 -14.50 0.46 4.69
CA ASP A 249 -14.17 1.77 4.16
C ASP A 249 -14.36 1.79 2.63
N ASN A 250 -13.96 0.71 1.95
CA ASN A 250 -14.11 0.57 0.52
C ASN A 250 -15.60 0.47 0.13
N ILE A 251 -16.38 -0.33 0.87
CA ILE A 251 -17.80 -0.51 0.63
C ILE A 251 -18.55 0.81 0.78
N PHE A 252 -18.30 1.56 1.85
CA PHE A 252 -18.96 2.85 2.07
C PHE A 252 -18.53 3.92 1.06
N PHE A 253 -17.28 3.88 0.61
CA PHE A 253 -16.81 4.77 -0.44
C PHE A 253 -17.48 4.51 -1.78
N ILE A 254 -17.54 3.24 -2.20
CA ILE A 254 -18.10 2.83 -3.51
C ILE A 254 -19.60 3.11 -3.58
N HIS A 255 -20.30 2.89 -2.48
CA HIS A 255 -21.75 3.01 -2.40
C HIS A 255 -22.20 4.26 -1.63
N ASP A 256 -21.45 5.34 -1.73
CA ASP A 256 -21.83 6.62 -1.13
C ASP A 256 -23.22 7.02 -1.62
N HIS A 257 -24.09 7.40 -0.69
CA HIS A 257 -25.52 7.69 -0.93
C HIS A 257 -26.40 6.51 -1.40
N GLN A 258 -25.90 5.27 -1.35
CA GLN A 258 -26.62 4.05 -1.73
C GLN A 258 -26.69 3.03 -0.58
N PRO A 259 -27.42 3.31 0.50
CA PRO A 259 -27.34 2.53 1.75
C PRO A 259 -27.73 1.05 1.57
N LEU A 260 -28.64 0.74 0.65
CA LEU A 260 -29.03 -0.65 0.38
C LEU A 260 -27.86 -1.43 -0.25
N TRP A 261 -27.17 -0.85 -1.22
CA TRP A 261 -26.02 -1.48 -1.87
C TRP A 261 -24.85 -1.62 -0.91
N SER A 262 -24.58 -0.60 -0.08
CA SER A 262 -23.58 -0.69 1.01
C SER A 262 -23.87 -1.85 1.94
N LEU A 263 -25.13 -2.01 2.35
CA LEU A 263 -25.56 -3.10 3.24
C LEU A 263 -25.39 -4.47 2.59
N LEU A 264 -25.80 -4.62 1.32
CA LEU A 264 -25.66 -5.86 0.58
C LEU A 264 -24.20 -6.25 0.40
N SER A 265 -23.36 -5.33 -0.05
CA SER A 265 -21.91 -5.55 -0.21
C SER A 265 -21.25 -5.91 1.14
N PHE A 266 -21.62 -5.23 2.22
CA PHE A 266 -21.17 -5.54 3.57
C PHE A 266 -21.57 -6.97 4.01
N ILE A 267 -22.83 -7.36 3.84
CA ILE A 267 -23.32 -8.69 4.18
C ILE A 267 -22.58 -9.76 3.36
N CYS A 268 -22.41 -9.55 2.06
CA CYS A 268 -21.68 -10.47 1.20
C CYS A 268 -20.21 -10.61 1.61
N SER A 269 -19.53 -9.48 1.87
CA SER A 269 -18.13 -9.48 2.32
C SER A 269 -17.96 -10.13 3.70
N ALA A 270 -18.90 -9.90 4.63
CA ALA A 270 -18.86 -10.48 5.96
C ALA A 270 -19.24 -11.97 6.00
N SER A 271 -19.92 -12.46 4.95
CA SER A 271 -20.51 -13.80 4.93
C SER A 271 -19.49 -14.92 5.20
N LEU A 272 -18.35 -14.90 4.54
CA LEU A 272 -17.32 -15.93 4.71
C LEU A 272 -16.59 -15.83 6.06
N PRO A 273 -16.06 -14.69 6.50
CA PRO A 273 -15.47 -14.55 7.83
C PRO A 273 -16.43 -15.01 8.94
N VAL A 274 -17.68 -14.53 8.92
CA VAL A 274 -18.69 -14.90 9.93
C VAL A 274 -19.01 -16.41 9.89
N TYR A 275 -19.21 -16.96 8.70
CA TYR A 275 -19.46 -18.41 8.54
C TYR A 275 -18.31 -19.25 9.12
N LEU A 276 -17.06 -18.89 8.81
CA LEU A 276 -15.89 -19.58 9.33
C LEU A 276 -15.76 -19.43 10.85
N LEU A 277 -15.99 -18.23 11.40
CA LEU A 277 -15.98 -18.00 12.85
C LEU A 277 -17.01 -18.88 13.57
N ILE A 278 -18.24 -18.95 13.06
CA ILE A 278 -19.31 -19.76 13.67
C ILE A 278 -18.95 -21.25 13.62
N LYS A 279 -18.45 -21.73 12.47
CA LYS A 279 -18.14 -23.15 12.27
C LYS A 279 -16.87 -23.60 12.99
N SER A 280 -15.87 -22.76 13.11
CA SER A 280 -14.61 -23.08 13.78
C SER A 280 -14.53 -22.59 15.24
N ARG A 281 -15.63 -22.07 15.81
CA ARG A 281 -15.67 -21.40 17.14
C ARG A 281 -14.98 -22.18 18.26
N THR A 282 -15.11 -23.49 18.29
CA THR A 282 -14.49 -24.36 19.31
C THR A 282 -12.99 -24.49 19.17
N GLN A 283 -12.43 -24.11 18.01
CA GLN A 283 -11.01 -24.22 17.69
C GLN A 283 -10.31 -22.87 17.56
N LEU A 284 -11.03 -21.74 17.71
CA LEU A 284 -10.46 -20.39 17.59
C LEU A 284 -9.35 -20.12 18.61
N PHE A 285 -9.43 -20.75 19.78
CA PHE A 285 -8.44 -20.62 20.85
C PHE A 285 -7.31 -21.68 20.76
N THR A 286 -7.18 -22.36 19.62
CA THR A 286 -6.03 -23.22 19.38
C THR A 286 -4.81 -22.41 18.93
N ARG A 287 -3.62 -23.02 18.99
CA ARG A 287 -2.34 -22.32 18.70
C ARG A 287 -2.33 -21.60 17.36
N ILE A 288 -2.77 -22.24 16.27
CA ILE A 288 -2.65 -21.70 14.92
C ILE A 288 -3.40 -20.36 14.77
N PRO A 289 -4.72 -20.28 14.98
CA PRO A 289 -5.43 -19.02 14.79
C PRO A 289 -4.97 -17.93 15.78
N LEU A 290 -4.72 -18.27 17.05
CA LEU A 290 -4.20 -17.29 18.02
C LEU A 290 -2.87 -16.70 17.59
N MET A 291 -1.94 -17.55 17.12
CA MET A 291 -0.66 -17.09 16.64
C MET A 291 -0.77 -16.27 15.35
N LEU A 292 -1.61 -16.68 14.40
CA LEU A 292 -1.81 -15.90 13.18
C LEU A 292 -2.42 -14.52 13.48
N PHE A 293 -3.39 -14.43 14.41
CA PHE A 293 -3.89 -13.14 14.90
C PHE A 293 -2.78 -12.32 15.58
N PHE A 294 -1.98 -12.94 16.42
CA PHE A 294 -0.84 -12.26 17.05
C PHE A 294 0.16 -11.75 16.02
N LEU A 295 0.46 -12.53 14.97
CA LEU A 295 1.38 -12.12 13.90
C LEU A 295 0.81 -10.96 13.07
N VAL A 296 -0.50 -10.86 12.89
CA VAL A 296 -1.14 -9.67 12.32
C VAL A 296 -0.80 -8.44 13.16
N PHE A 297 -0.94 -8.51 14.49
CA PHE A 297 -0.57 -7.40 15.38
C PHE A 297 0.92 -7.05 15.31
N VAL A 298 1.79 -8.05 15.29
CA VAL A 298 3.25 -7.82 15.17
C VAL A 298 3.58 -7.14 13.85
N ALA A 299 3.00 -7.59 12.75
CA ALA A 299 3.21 -6.98 11.42
C ALA A 299 2.70 -5.53 11.36
N LEU A 300 1.65 -5.20 12.11
CA LEU A 300 1.06 -3.88 12.19
C LEU A 300 1.72 -2.96 13.20
N SER A 301 2.52 -3.48 14.13
CA SER A 301 3.06 -2.70 15.24
C SER A 301 3.82 -1.45 14.79
N ALA A 302 4.51 -1.52 13.65
CA ALA A 302 5.20 -0.38 13.04
C ALA A 302 4.23 0.73 12.55
N HIS A 303 2.96 0.42 12.36
CA HIS A 303 1.95 1.34 11.81
C HIS A 303 0.91 1.79 12.84
N LEU A 304 0.92 1.25 14.06
CA LEU A 304 -0.05 1.62 15.09
C LEU A 304 0.10 3.08 15.55
N VAL A 305 1.33 3.58 15.54
CA VAL A 305 1.68 4.93 16.00
C VAL A 305 1.87 5.93 14.85
N THR A 306 1.64 5.51 13.61
CA THR A 306 1.78 6.38 12.44
C THR A 306 0.43 6.58 11.75
N LEU A 307 0.37 7.56 10.85
CA LEU A 307 -0.79 7.72 9.99
C LEU A 307 -1.00 6.44 9.16
N PHE A 308 -2.15 5.80 9.38
CA PHE A 308 -2.49 4.57 8.66
C PHE A 308 -3.00 4.88 7.25
N THR A 309 -2.40 4.23 6.26
CA THR A 309 -2.87 4.21 4.87
C THR A 309 -3.27 2.79 4.45
N VAL A 310 -4.14 2.67 3.45
CA VAL A 310 -4.62 1.35 2.95
C VAL A 310 -3.46 0.47 2.48
N MET A 311 -2.40 1.05 1.92
CA MET A 311 -1.21 0.30 1.48
C MET A 311 -0.52 -0.48 2.61
N HIS A 312 -0.66 -0.04 3.88
CA HIS A 312 -0.10 -0.73 5.03
C HIS A 312 -0.76 -2.09 5.30
N ALA A 313 -1.99 -2.32 4.82
CA ALA A 313 -2.66 -3.61 4.91
C ALA A 313 -1.96 -4.70 4.09
N TYR A 314 -1.16 -4.33 3.08
CA TYR A 314 -0.49 -5.30 2.21
C TYR A 314 0.41 -6.28 2.99
N GLY A 315 1.13 -5.82 4.00
CA GLY A 315 2.04 -6.64 4.81
C GLY A 315 1.35 -7.73 5.65
N ILE A 316 0.05 -7.63 5.90
CA ILE A 316 -0.71 -8.59 6.74
C ILE A 316 -1.52 -9.61 5.95
N ILE A 317 -1.65 -9.43 4.64
CA ILE A 317 -2.43 -10.31 3.77
C ILE A 317 -1.99 -11.78 3.84
N PRO A 318 -0.70 -12.14 3.95
CA PRO A 318 -0.29 -13.52 4.10
C PRO A 318 -0.92 -14.21 5.31
N PHE A 319 -1.00 -13.52 6.45
CA PHE A 319 -1.53 -14.08 7.70
C PHE A 319 -3.04 -14.27 7.63
N THR A 320 -3.74 -13.32 7.00
CA THR A 320 -5.19 -13.41 6.80
C THR A 320 -5.56 -14.47 5.78
N ALA A 321 -4.76 -14.65 4.72
CA ALA A 321 -4.91 -15.74 3.77
C ALA A 321 -4.67 -17.11 4.44
N LEU A 322 -3.69 -17.21 5.36
CA LEU A 322 -3.47 -18.42 6.16
C LEU A 322 -4.60 -18.68 7.16
N LEU A 323 -5.17 -17.64 7.78
CA LEU A 323 -6.36 -17.76 8.63
C LEU A 323 -7.56 -18.26 7.84
N LEU A 324 -7.74 -17.77 6.61
CA LEU A 324 -8.79 -18.24 5.70
C LEU A 324 -8.58 -19.72 5.36
N ALA A 325 -7.37 -20.13 4.99
CA ALA A 325 -7.04 -21.54 4.73
C ALA A 325 -7.28 -22.41 5.95
N TRP A 326 -6.87 -21.96 7.13
CA TRP A 326 -7.11 -22.68 8.39
C TRP A 326 -8.60 -22.81 8.67
N GLY A 327 -9.38 -21.74 8.56
CA GLY A 327 -10.82 -21.77 8.75
C GLY A 327 -11.52 -22.74 7.79
N LEU A 328 -11.17 -22.68 6.50
CA LEU A 328 -11.71 -23.59 5.49
C LEU A 328 -11.35 -25.06 5.77
N SER A 329 -10.17 -25.34 6.28
CA SER A 329 -9.77 -26.71 6.64
C SER A 329 -10.61 -27.34 7.77
N ARG A 330 -11.34 -26.53 8.54
CA ARG A 330 -12.19 -26.94 9.65
C ARG A 330 -13.66 -27.10 9.26
N VAL A 331 -14.00 -26.76 8.03
CA VAL A 331 -15.38 -26.78 7.55
C VAL A 331 -15.50 -27.77 6.40
N PRO A 332 -16.52 -28.66 6.42
CA PRO A 332 -16.78 -29.56 5.30
C PRO A 332 -17.15 -28.74 4.05
N VAL A 333 -16.64 -29.15 2.90
CA VAL A 333 -16.95 -28.51 1.60
C VAL A 333 -18.38 -28.96 1.20
N THR A 334 -19.34 -28.15 1.58
CA THR A 334 -20.78 -28.38 1.31
C THR A 334 -21.30 -27.35 0.30
N ARG A 335 -22.54 -27.54 -0.16
CA ARG A 335 -23.22 -26.53 -1.00
C ARG A 335 -23.26 -25.15 -0.31
N MET A 336 -23.46 -25.11 1.01
CA MET A 336 -23.48 -23.85 1.78
C MET A 336 -22.11 -23.19 1.78
N THR A 337 -21.02 -23.96 1.92
CA THR A 337 -19.64 -23.44 1.82
C THR A 337 -19.41 -22.77 0.47
N TRP A 338 -19.86 -23.38 -0.63
CA TRP A 338 -19.74 -22.80 -1.96
C TRP A 338 -20.59 -21.53 -2.13
N ILE A 339 -21.83 -21.50 -1.62
CA ILE A 339 -22.67 -20.29 -1.68
C ILE A 339 -21.99 -19.12 -0.96
N VAL A 340 -21.55 -19.34 0.27
CA VAL A 340 -20.92 -18.29 1.09
C VAL A 340 -19.60 -17.82 0.44
N LEU A 341 -18.78 -18.74 -0.06
CA LEU A 341 -17.56 -18.43 -0.76
C LEU A 341 -17.83 -17.62 -2.04
N SER A 342 -18.85 -18.00 -2.81
CA SER A 342 -19.22 -17.27 -4.03
C SER A 342 -19.71 -15.86 -3.72
N LEU A 343 -20.53 -15.66 -2.70
CA LEU A 343 -20.98 -14.34 -2.25
C LEU A 343 -19.79 -13.46 -1.86
N PHE A 344 -18.85 -14.02 -1.09
CA PHE A 344 -17.64 -13.31 -0.69
C PHE A 344 -16.78 -12.92 -1.89
N LEU A 345 -16.48 -13.86 -2.81
CA LEU A 345 -15.66 -13.60 -3.98
C LEU A 345 -16.31 -12.59 -4.95
N VAL A 346 -17.62 -12.69 -5.15
CA VAL A 346 -18.36 -11.71 -5.98
C VAL A 346 -18.28 -10.31 -5.37
N SER A 347 -18.42 -10.21 -4.04
CA SER A 347 -18.25 -8.91 -3.37
C SER A 347 -16.82 -8.36 -3.49
N CYS A 348 -15.79 -9.21 -3.35
CA CYS A 348 -14.41 -8.77 -3.59
C CYS A 348 -14.22 -8.24 -5.01
N LEU A 349 -14.69 -8.96 -6.01
CA LEU A 349 -14.58 -8.54 -7.42
C LEU A 349 -15.37 -7.26 -7.72
N GLU A 350 -16.53 -7.10 -7.11
CA GLU A 350 -17.34 -5.87 -7.21
C GLU A 350 -16.59 -4.67 -6.65
N ILE A 351 -16.02 -4.80 -5.44
CA ILE A 351 -15.22 -3.76 -4.79
C ILE A 351 -13.99 -3.44 -5.63
N ASP A 352 -13.27 -4.46 -6.12
CA ASP A 352 -12.09 -4.28 -6.96
C ASP A 352 -12.41 -3.52 -8.26
N ALA A 353 -13.52 -3.88 -8.92
CA ALA A 353 -13.94 -3.22 -10.15
C ALA A 353 -14.27 -1.74 -9.93
N HIS A 354 -15.04 -1.43 -8.89
CA HIS A 354 -15.39 -0.05 -8.55
C HIS A 354 -14.17 0.77 -8.17
N HIS A 355 -13.28 0.22 -7.33
CA HIS A 355 -12.03 0.87 -6.97
C HIS A 355 -11.15 1.18 -8.17
N THR A 356 -11.02 0.21 -9.08
CA THR A 356 -10.27 0.37 -10.32
C THR A 356 -10.81 1.54 -11.15
N ILE A 357 -12.13 1.60 -11.31
CA ILE A 357 -12.80 2.68 -12.06
C ILE A 357 -12.58 4.03 -11.38
N GLU A 358 -12.75 4.11 -10.07
CA GLU A 358 -12.60 5.38 -9.33
C GLU A 358 -11.13 5.85 -9.26
N LYS A 359 -10.16 4.93 -9.09
CA LYS A 359 -8.73 5.28 -9.18
C LYS A 359 -8.40 5.83 -10.56
N TYR A 360 -8.85 5.17 -11.63
CA TYR A 360 -8.66 5.65 -13.00
C TYR A 360 -9.22 7.05 -13.21
N LYS A 361 -10.49 7.28 -12.84
CA LYS A 361 -11.13 8.60 -12.95
C LYS A 361 -10.42 9.67 -12.14
N SER A 362 -10.00 9.33 -10.92
CA SER A 362 -9.27 10.25 -10.05
C SER A 362 -7.93 10.63 -10.67
N GLY A 363 -7.17 9.67 -11.16
CA GLY A 363 -5.89 9.92 -11.82
C GLY A 363 -6.04 10.81 -13.06
N GLN A 364 -7.01 10.52 -13.94
CA GLN A 364 -7.28 11.34 -15.13
C GLN A 364 -7.67 12.79 -14.76
N ARG A 365 -8.45 12.96 -13.69
CA ARG A 365 -8.79 14.28 -13.16
C ARG A 365 -7.55 15.02 -12.66
N MET A 366 -6.70 14.37 -11.86
CA MET A 366 -5.48 14.98 -11.33
C MET A 366 -4.53 15.39 -12.45
N LEU A 367 -4.34 14.55 -13.44
CA LEU A 367 -3.57 14.85 -14.63
C LEU A 367 -4.12 16.08 -15.38
N SER A 368 -5.45 16.15 -15.54
CA SER A 368 -6.12 17.30 -16.17
C SER A 368 -5.87 18.60 -15.39
N LEU A 369 -5.96 18.58 -14.05
CA LEU A 369 -5.70 19.75 -13.21
C LEU A 369 -4.25 20.21 -13.33
N SER A 370 -3.29 19.29 -13.32
CA SER A 370 -1.87 19.59 -13.51
C SER A 370 -1.61 20.24 -14.88
N HIS A 371 -2.21 19.75 -15.95
CA HIS A 371 -2.11 20.37 -17.28
C HIS A 371 -2.77 21.74 -17.35
N GLN A 372 -3.89 21.96 -16.64
CA GLN A 372 -4.52 23.28 -16.55
C GLN A 372 -3.61 24.27 -15.81
N ALA A 373 -3.01 23.86 -14.70
CA ALA A 373 -2.06 24.66 -13.95
C ALA A 373 -0.85 25.09 -14.82
N LEU A 374 -0.25 24.13 -15.53
CA LEU A 374 0.85 24.42 -16.46
C LEU A 374 0.48 25.44 -17.52
N ARG A 375 -0.69 25.31 -18.13
CA ARG A 375 -1.17 26.28 -19.14
C ARG A 375 -1.35 27.68 -18.56
N LEU A 376 -1.85 27.78 -17.33
CA LEU A 376 -2.07 29.07 -16.65
C LEU A 376 -0.77 29.74 -16.19
N LEU A 377 0.25 28.92 -15.86
CA LEU A 377 1.55 29.42 -15.45
C LEU A 377 2.41 29.87 -16.64
N GLY A 378 2.17 29.29 -17.83
CA GLY A 378 2.89 29.58 -19.05
C GLY A 378 4.23 28.83 -19.14
N PRO A 379 5.05 29.09 -20.17
CA PRO A 379 6.30 28.36 -20.41
C PRO A 379 7.46 28.84 -19.52
N GLU A 380 7.32 29.97 -18.86
CA GLU A 380 8.40 30.53 -18.03
C GLU A 380 8.52 29.72 -16.72
N PRO A 381 9.76 29.46 -16.25
CA PRO A 381 9.97 28.81 -14.96
C PRO A 381 9.33 29.63 -13.84
N VAL A 382 8.53 28.98 -13.02
CA VAL A 382 7.89 29.63 -11.88
C VAL A 382 8.59 29.18 -10.59
N ASP A 383 9.17 30.13 -9.87
CA ASP A 383 9.97 29.85 -8.68
C ASP A 383 9.13 29.34 -7.49
N SER A 384 7.88 29.75 -7.41
CA SER A 384 6.98 29.36 -6.31
C SER A 384 5.52 29.55 -6.67
N VAL A 385 4.69 28.60 -6.24
CA VAL A 385 3.23 28.66 -6.42
C VAL A 385 2.54 28.38 -5.10
N TYR A 386 1.53 29.19 -4.80
CA TYR A 386 0.63 28.93 -3.68
C TYR A 386 -0.69 28.36 -4.21
N SER A 387 -1.14 27.23 -3.69
CA SER A 387 -2.41 26.62 -4.07
C SER A 387 -3.48 26.79 -2.99
N ILE A 388 -4.70 27.12 -3.42
CA ILE A 388 -5.88 27.22 -2.57
C ILE A 388 -6.88 26.17 -3.08
N THR A 389 -7.10 25.12 -2.31
CA THR A 389 -8.10 24.09 -2.63
C THR A 389 -9.49 24.52 -2.19
N ILE A 390 -10.46 24.46 -3.10
CA ILE A 390 -11.86 24.71 -2.83
C ILE A 390 -12.64 23.40 -2.96
N ASP A 391 -13.67 23.24 -2.11
CA ASP A 391 -14.51 22.04 -2.04
C ASP A 391 -13.72 20.78 -1.60
N GLY A 392 -13.10 20.86 -0.42
CA GLY A 392 -12.40 19.75 0.22
C GLY A 392 -13.29 18.59 0.72
N ASN A 393 -14.53 18.46 0.25
CA ASN A 393 -15.42 17.32 0.55
C ASN A 393 -15.01 16.07 -0.25
N TYR A 394 -13.73 15.75 -0.22
CA TYR A 394 -13.27 14.45 -0.67
C TYR A 394 -13.51 13.44 0.43
N THR A 395 -14.02 12.31 0.05
CA THR A 395 -14.33 11.22 0.95
C THR A 395 -13.06 10.79 1.68
N LYS A 396 -13.08 10.90 2.99
CA LYS A 396 -12.00 10.45 3.89
C LYS A 396 -11.79 8.92 3.88
N TYR A 397 -12.49 8.21 3.00
CA TYR A 397 -12.55 6.75 3.02
C TYR A 397 -11.52 6.06 2.14
N SER A 398 -10.91 6.78 1.22
CA SER A 398 -9.97 6.16 0.29
C SER A 398 -8.74 7.03 0.08
N THR A 399 -7.56 6.43 0.15
CA THR A 399 -6.29 7.01 -0.31
C THR A 399 -6.29 7.31 -1.81
N PHE A 400 -7.32 6.85 -2.54
CA PHE A 400 -7.46 7.08 -3.98
C PHE A 400 -8.16 8.41 -4.30
N CYS A 401 -8.79 9.05 -3.33
CA CYS A 401 -9.41 10.36 -3.48
C CYS A 401 -8.51 11.40 -2.81
N SER A 402 -7.61 11.93 -3.58
CA SER A 402 -6.75 13.01 -3.18
C SER A 402 -7.50 14.35 -3.22
N ASN A 403 -7.14 15.30 -2.37
CA ASN A 403 -7.59 16.69 -2.50
C ASN A 403 -7.24 17.22 -3.90
N ALA A 404 -7.96 18.23 -4.37
CA ALA A 404 -7.70 18.78 -5.70
C ALA A 404 -6.24 19.28 -5.87
N SER A 405 -5.66 19.83 -4.81
CA SER A 405 -4.27 20.29 -4.77
C SER A 405 -3.24 19.15 -4.76
N ASP A 406 -3.62 17.95 -4.35
CA ASP A 406 -2.73 16.77 -4.43
C ASP A 406 -2.37 16.43 -5.89
N ALA A 407 -3.14 16.97 -6.87
CA ALA A 407 -2.79 16.90 -8.28
C ALA A 407 -1.40 17.46 -8.58
N PHE A 408 -0.91 18.37 -7.74
CA PHE A 408 0.38 19.01 -7.93
C PHE A 408 1.51 18.32 -7.16
N ALA A 409 1.18 17.44 -6.22
CA ALA A 409 2.13 16.66 -5.43
C ALA A 409 3.30 17.52 -4.92
N TRP A 410 2.99 18.63 -4.27
CA TRP A 410 3.98 19.63 -3.79
C TRP A 410 4.92 20.16 -4.89
N GLY A 411 4.44 20.20 -6.13
CA GLY A 411 5.21 20.60 -7.32
C GLY A 411 5.89 19.43 -8.05
N ASN A 412 5.96 18.23 -7.47
CA ASN A 412 6.62 17.07 -8.07
C ASN A 412 5.93 16.59 -9.34
N ALA A 413 4.59 16.66 -9.40
CA ALA A 413 3.82 16.34 -10.60
C ALA A 413 4.18 17.26 -11.77
N VAL A 414 4.29 18.56 -11.51
CA VAL A 414 4.69 19.56 -12.51
C VAL A 414 6.14 19.35 -12.94
N MET A 415 7.03 19.02 -11.99
CA MET A 415 8.41 18.70 -12.29
C MET A 415 8.55 17.47 -13.20
N SER A 416 7.73 16.43 -12.99
CA SER A 416 7.70 15.25 -13.85
C SER A 416 7.32 15.57 -15.30
N MET A 417 6.43 16.55 -15.51
CA MET A 417 5.92 16.95 -16.81
C MET A 417 6.83 17.93 -17.55
N THR A 418 7.58 18.75 -16.82
CA THR A 418 8.34 19.88 -17.39
C THR A 418 9.84 19.75 -17.24
N HIS A 419 10.34 18.81 -16.44
CA HIS A 419 11.75 18.69 -16.03
C HIS A 419 12.32 19.94 -15.37
N HIS A 420 11.48 20.86 -14.94
CA HIS A 420 11.89 22.08 -14.22
C HIS A 420 11.96 21.81 -12.72
N LYS A 421 13.04 22.25 -12.11
CA LYS A 421 13.12 22.28 -10.65
C LYS A 421 12.29 23.46 -10.14
N TRP A 422 11.33 23.16 -9.29
CA TRP A 422 10.61 24.20 -8.56
C TRP A 422 11.31 24.38 -7.21
N PRO A 423 11.98 25.50 -6.99
CA PRO A 423 12.79 25.68 -5.79
C PRO A 423 11.95 25.81 -4.52
N ARG A 424 10.67 26.14 -4.65
CA ARG A 424 9.76 26.34 -3.54
C ARG A 424 8.54 25.44 -3.64
N VAL A 425 8.29 24.70 -2.57
CA VAL A 425 7.15 23.80 -2.47
C VAL A 425 5.85 24.61 -2.44
N TRP A 426 4.82 24.11 -3.09
CA TRP A 426 3.49 24.69 -3.04
C TRP A 426 2.90 24.52 -1.64
N GLU A 427 2.46 25.64 -1.05
CA GLU A 427 1.61 25.57 0.13
C GLU A 427 0.18 25.34 -0.31
N ASP A 428 -0.58 24.58 0.47
CA ASP A 428 -1.97 24.26 0.23
C ASP A 428 -2.83 24.72 1.41
N THR A 429 -3.90 25.43 1.09
CA THR A 429 -4.92 25.83 2.07
C THR A 429 -6.28 25.39 1.57
N ALA A 430 -6.91 24.44 2.29
CA ALA A 430 -8.26 23.99 1.96
C ALA A 430 -9.30 24.93 2.59
N VAL A 431 -10.18 25.49 1.75
CA VAL A 431 -11.29 26.34 2.17
C VAL A 431 -12.59 25.91 1.52
N ASN A 432 -13.68 25.93 2.27
CA ASN A 432 -15.00 25.56 1.76
C ASN A 432 -15.81 26.81 1.41
N VAL A 433 -15.42 27.45 0.30
CA VAL A 433 -16.01 28.72 -0.17
C VAL A 433 -16.09 28.72 -1.69
N ALA A 434 -16.83 29.68 -2.27
CA ALA A 434 -16.85 29.86 -3.72
C ALA A 434 -15.47 30.30 -4.25
N PRO A 435 -15.08 29.88 -5.48
CA PRO A 435 -13.78 30.20 -6.06
C PRO A 435 -13.49 31.70 -6.17
N GLN A 436 -14.51 32.51 -6.38
CA GLN A 436 -14.42 33.96 -6.51
C GLN A 436 -15.09 34.60 -5.29
N CYS A 437 -14.36 34.69 -4.19
CA CYS A 437 -14.85 35.31 -2.98
C CYS A 437 -13.75 36.09 -2.25
N ARG A 438 -14.14 37.02 -1.37
CA ARG A 438 -13.21 37.84 -0.60
C ARG A 438 -12.20 37.05 0.24
N VAL A 439 -12.57 35.85 0.67
CA VAL A 439 -11.67 34.97 1.44
C VAL A 439 -10.53 34.50 0.58
N VAL A 440 -10.83 34.02 -0.63
CA VAL A 440 -9.81 33.58 -1.60
C VAL A 440 -8.90 34.75 -1.98
N ASP A 441 -9.50 35.95 -2.26
CA ASP A 441 -8.72 37.14 -2.59
C ASP A 441 -7.79 37.54 -1.42
N SER A 442 -8.27 37.45 -0.17
CA SER A 442 -7.45 37.77 0.99
C SER A 442 -6.28 36.81 1.17
N ILE A 443 -6.49 35.51 1.00
CA ILE A 443 -5.45 34.49 1.05
C ILE A 443 -4.45 34.70 -0.08
N ALA A 444 -4.92 34.95 -1.30
CA ALA A 444 -4.07 35.21 -2.45
C ALA A 444 -3.19 36.43 -2.26
N GLN A 445 -3.74 37.53 -1.74
CA GLN A 445 -2.94 38.74 -1.42
C GLN A 445 -1.88 38.48 -0.36
N GLN A 446 -2.18 37.66 0.67
CA GLN A 446 -1.18 37.25 1.66
C GLN A 446 -0.08 36.40 1.04
N ALA A 447 -0.41 35.48 0.13
CA ALA A 447 0.56 34.66 -0.59
C ALA A 447 1.48 35.53 -1.45
N TYR A 448 0.94 36.50 -2.18
CA TYR A 448 1.76 37.44 -2.95
C TYR A 448 2.66 38.34 -2.05
N LYS A 449 2.18 38.71 -0.87
CA LYS A 449 3.02 39.41 0.13
C LYS A 449 4.18 38.55 0.66
N LYS A 450 4.02 37.22 0.65
CA LYS A 450 5.07 36.24 0.98
C LYS A 450 5.96 35.88 -0.21
N GLU A 451 5.86 36.66 -1.29
CA GLU A 451 6.69 36.52 -2.50
C GLU A 451 6.44 35.24 -3.30
N PHE A 452 5.24 34.66 -3.23
CA PHE A 452 4.86 33.62 -4.17
C PHE A 452 4.66 34.22 -5.57
N HIS A 453 5.20 33.55 -6.57
CA HIS A 453 5.17 34.01 -7.95
C HIS A 453 3.77 33.92 -8.57
N ALA A 454 3.01 32.90 -8.20
CA ALA A 454 1.64 32.71 -8.65
C ALA A 454 0.76 32.13 -7.54
N VAL A 455 -0.53 32.45 -7.60
CA VAL A 455 -1.55 31.85 -6.75
C VAL A 455 -2.57 31.14 -7.65
N LEU A 456 -2.79 29.85 -7.39
CA LEU A 456 -3.75 29.03 -8.09
C LEU A 456 -4.90 28.65 -7.14
N VAL A 457 -6.12 28.78 -7.65
CA VAL A 457 -7.33 28.26 -6.99
C VAL A 457 -7.72 26.96 -7.69
N VAL A 458 -7.79 25.89 -6.94
CA VAL A 458 -8.02 24.54 -7.44
C VAL A 458 -9.39 24.06 -6.95
N THR A 459 -10.26 23.72 -7.87
CA THR A 459 -11.54 23.07 -7.60
C THR A 459 -11.49 21.62 -8.07
N GLN A 460 -12.56 20.86 -7.88
CA GLN A 460 -12.65 19.47 -8.33
C GLN A 460 -12.29 19.27 -9.82
N ASN A 461 -12.58 20.24 -10.68
CA ASN A 461 -12.42 20.06 -12.12
C ASN A 461 -11.69 21.20 -12.84
N ARG A 462 -11.35 22.27 -12.15
CA ARG A 462 -10.78 23.46 -12.75
C ARG A 462 -9.72 24.11 -11.89
N VAL A 463 -8.77 24.73 -12.57
CA VAL A 463 -7.74 25.57 -11.96
C VAL A 463 -7.93 26.99 -12.47
N TYR A 464 -7.78 27.97 -11.58
CA TYR A 464 -7.84 29.40 -11.88
C TYR A 464 -6.58 30.08 -11.34
N LYS A 465 -6.04 31.01 -12.09
CA LYS A 465 -4.94 31.87 -11.60
C LYS A 465 -5.55 33.14 -11.03
N VAL A 466 -5.23 33.48 -9.80
CA VAL A 466 -5.61 34.75 -9.19
C VAL A 466 -4.59 35.80 -9.63
N PRO A 467 -5.00 36.92 -10.24
CA PRO A 467 -4.07 37.97 -10.63
C PRO A 467 -3.44 38.63 -9.39
N ALA A 468 -2.16 38.95 -9.44
CA ALA A 468 -1.57 39.85 -8.48
C ALA A 468 -2.25 41.24 -8.66
N THR A 469 -3.01 41.65 -7.67
CA THR A 469 -3.53 43.03 -7.66
C THR A 469 -2.36 43.98 -7.51
N VAL A 470 -1.94 44.54 -8.62
CA VAL A 470 -0.99 45.69 -8.62
C VAL A 470 -1.71 46.83 -7.90
N LYS A 471 -1.27 47.12 -6.66
CA LYS A 471 -1.60 48.38 -6.00
C LYS A 471 -0.55 49.42 -6.32
#